data_61ece7c0dd1fc9030caf03363e7b0ac1
#
_entry.id   61ece7c0dd1fc9030caf03363e7b0ac1
#
_cell.length_a   1.000
_cell.length_b   1.000
_cell.length_c   1.000
_cell.angle_alpha   90.00
_cell.angle_beta   90.00
_cell.angle_gamma   90.00
#
_symmetry.space_group_name_H-M   'P 1'
#
loop_
_entity.id
_entity.type
_entity.pdbx_description
1 polymer ?
#
loop_
_entity_poly.entity_id
_entity_poly.type
_entity_poly.pdbx_seq_one_letter_code
_entity_poly.pdbx_strand_id
1 'polypeptide(L)'
;ATLEMTKKELNKLQKQNEKARHRIIGLTLETRPDWINRRAILAMREMGTTRIELGVQNTNDKILTLIKRGHDTKEIKRATKMLKNYGFKVDYHLMPQLPGSTPATDLKMMLKVFDDPDYRPDMIKIYPCTVVKNSELYDWLKRGEYKTYSDRQLINMLKKFKARVPRYVRISRLIRDIPGHHIQAGNKMTNLRQVIQAEMKKEGLKCNCLRCREVGHQHTESKVQSLKSKVRLFVDKYEASGGTEYFISF
;
A
#
# COMPACT_ATOMS: atom_id res chain seq x y z
N ALA A 1 13.76 0.25 30.81
CA ALA A 1 15.09 -0.23 30.41
C ALA A 1 15.09 -0.46 28.92
N THR A 2 15.83 0.34 28.15
CA THR A 2 16.05 0.15 26.71
C THR A 2 17.02 -1.03 26.60
N LEU A 3 16.57 -2.16 26.02
CA LEU A 3 17.45 -3.26 25.67
C LEU A 3 18.31 -2.82 24.47
N GLU A 4 19.49 -2.31 24.73
CA GLU A 4 20.50 -2.09 23.71
C GLU A 4 21.08 -3.44 23.28
N MET A 5 20.57 -3.94 22.16
CA MET A 5 21.09 -5.16 21.54
C MET A 5 22.33 -4.84 20.71
N THR A 6 23.42 -5.53 20.95
CA THR A 6 24.64 -5.37 20.15
C THR A 6 24.47 -5.99 18.75
N LYS A 7 25.21 -5.48 17.77
CA LYS A 7 25.23 -6.05 16.41
C LYS A 7 25.59 -7.55 16.41
N LYS A 8 26.45 -7.98 17.31
CA LYS A 8 26.85 -9.39 17.46
C LYS A 8 25.68 -10.27 17.91
N GLU A 9 24.88 -9.79 18.87
CA GLU A 9 23.69 -10.48 19.34
C GLU A 9 22.61 -10.57 18.24
N LEU A 10 22.36 -9.45 17.54
CA LEU A 10 21.44 -9.44 16.40
C LEU A 10 21.82 -10.46 15.34
N ASN A 11 23.09 -10.48 14.91
CA ASN A 11 23.60 -11.46 13.95
C ASN A 11 23.44 -12.90 14.43
N LYS A 12 23.66 -13.17 15.72
CA LYS A 12 23.45 -14.49 16.32
C LYS A 12 21.99 -14.90 16.22
N LEU A 13 21.06 -14.02 16.60
CA LEU A 13 19.61 -14.27 16.52
C LEU A 13 19.13 -14.49 15.08
N GLN A 14 19.63 -13.70 14.11
CA GLN A 14 19.31 -13.88 12.69
C GLN A 14 19.75 -15.28 12.20
N LYS A 15 20.97 -15.73 12.54
CA LYS A 15 21.44 -17.07 12.19
C LYS A 15 20.63 -18.18 12.86
N GLN A 16 20.18 -17.97 14.10
CA GLN A 16 19.29 -18.92 14.78
C GLN A 16 17.92 -18.96 14.07
N ASN A 17 17.38 -17.81 13.67
CA ASN A 17 16.11 -17.72 12.95
C ASN A 17 16.14 -18.47 11.60
N GLU A 18 17.27 -18.46 10.88
CA GLU A 18 17.42 -19.16 9.60
C GLU A 18 17.18 -20.68 9.73
N LYS A 19 17.53 -21.26 10.88
CA LYS A 19 17.43 -22.69 11.16
C LYS A 19 16.25 -23.08 12.05
N ALA A 20 15.46 -22.10 12.50
CA ALA A 20 14.33 -22.34 13.38
C ALA A 20 13.18 -23.04 12.66
N ARG A 21 12.44 -23.89 13.37
CA ARG A 21 11.22 -24.54 12.86
C ARG A 21 10.15 -23.50 12.47
N HIS A 22 9.99 -22.48 13.29
CA HIS A 22 9.12 -21.32 13.03
C HIS A 22 9.99 -20.07 12.84
N ARG A 23 10.01 -19.52 11.65
CA ARG A 23 10.91 -18.44 11.26
C ARG A 23 10.17 -17.14 11.01
N ILE A 24 10.78 -16.04 11.41
CA ILE A 24 10.42 -14.73 10.91
C ILE A 24 10.99 -14.63 9.50
N ILE A 25 10.12 -14.66 8.49
CA ILE A 25 10.50 -14.66 7.06
C ILE A 25 10.44 -13.27 6.44
N GLY A 26 9.83 -12.30 7.12
CA GLY A 26 9.69 -10.94 6.64
C GLY A 26 9.60 -9.94 7.79
N LEU A 27 10.42 -8.91 7.72
CA LEU A 27 10.38 -7.76 8.61
C LEU A 27 10.02 -6.51 7.80
N THR A 28 9.02 -5.78 8.27
CA THR A 28 8.55 -4.57 7.61
C THR A 28 8.77 -3.37 8.51
N LEU A 29 9.35 -2.32 7.96
CA LEU A 29 9.44 -1.01 8.60
C LEU A 29 8.65 0.03 7.80
N GLU A 30 8.04 0.98 8.50
CA GLU A 30 7.31 2.10 7.92
C GLU A 30 8.12 3.38 8.10
N THR A 31 8.19 4.21 7.04
CA THR A 31 8.87 5.50 7.09
C THR A 31 8.32 6.46 6.04
N ARG A 32 8.82 7.70 6.06
CA ARG A 32 8.54 8.71 5.03
C ARG A 32 9.60 8.67 3.93
N PRO A 33 9.26 9.10 2.69
CA PRO A 33 10.21 9.14 1.58
C PRO A 33 11.47 9.97 1.85
N ASP A 34 11.34 11.11 2.51
CA ASP A 34 12.45 12.03 2.82
C ASP A 34 13.48 11.47 3.83
N TRP A 35 13.10 10.44 4.59
CA TRP A 35 14.01 9.74 5.51
C TRP A 35 14.85 8.65 4.82
N ILE A 36 14.53 8.30 3.58
CA ILE A 36 15.28 7.28 2.84
C ILE A 36 16.59 7.87 2.33
N ASN A 37 17.70 7.38 2.89
CA ASN A 37 19.06 7.66 2.49
C ASN A 37 19.91 6.41 2.65
N ARG A 38 21.15 6.43 2.14
CA ARG A 38 22.06 5.27 2.16
C ARG A 38 22.29 4.73 3.58
N ARG A 39 22.47 5.60 4.58
CA ARG A 39 22.71 5.19 5.97
C ARG A 39 21.48 4.45 6.54
N ALA A 40 20.30 5.01 6.36
CA ALA A 40 19.05 4.38 6.82
C ALA A 40 18.83 3.02 6.14
N ILE A 41 19.05 2.93 4.82
CA ILE A 41 18.94 1.69 4.04
C ILE A 41 19.86 0.60 4.59
N LEU A 42 21.15 0.91 4.82
CA LEU A 42 22.11 -0.07 5.35
C LEU A 42 21.72 -0.53 6.75
N ALA A 43 21.29 0.38 7.62
CA ALA A 43 20.79 0.02 8.96
C ALA A 43 19.56 -0.90 8.88
N MET A 44 18.59 -0.58 8.02
CA MET A 44 17.41 -1.42 7.81
C MET A 44 17.79 -2.81 7.27
N ARG A 45 18.78 -2.91 6.35
CA ARG A 45 19.28 -4.22 5.88
C ARG A 45 19.96 -5.01 6.99
N GLU A 46 20.78 -4.38 7.82
CA GLU A 46 21.40 -5.02 8.99
C GLU A 46 20.35 -5.57 9.97
N MET A 47 19.24 -4.88 10.15
CA MET A 47 18.11 -5.36 10.98
C MET A 47 17.37 -6.56 10.36
N GLY A 48 17.67 -6.95 9.12
CA GLY A 48 16.96 -8.03 8.42
C GLY A 48 15.65 -7.59 7.77
N THR A 49 15.46 -6.29 7.57
CA THR A 49 14.25 -5.75 6.93
C THR A 49 14.15 -6.21 5.49
N THR A 50 12.98 -6.67 5.09
CA THR A 50 12.69 -7.18 3.74
C THR A 50 11.74 -6.29 2.96
N ARG A 51 10.92 -5.49 3.65
CA ARG A 51 9.92 -4.61 3.06
C ARG A 51 9.91 -3.26 3.75
N ILE A 52 9.74 -2.21 2.95
CA ILE A 52 9.56 -0.84 3.45
C ILE A 52 8.19 -0.33 3.04
N GLU A 53 7.43 0.14 4.02
CA GLU A 53 6.18 0.85 3.81
C GLU A 53 6.49 2.35 3.75
N LEU A 54 6.19 2.96 2.61
CA LEU A 54 6.40 4.38 2.38
C LEU A 54 5.09 5.16 2.55
N GLY A 55 5.09 6.12 3.44
CA GLY A 55 3.99 7.06 3.61
C GLY A 55 3.89 8.08 2.47
N VAL A 56 3.64 7.62 1.25
CA VAL A 56 3.51 8.43 0.02
C VAL A 56 2.31 9.37 0.10
N GLN A 57 1.17 8.87 0.53
CA GLN A 57 -0.14 9.51 0.68
C GLN A 57 -0.75 9.99 -0.66
N ASN A 58 -0.05 10.79 -1.46
CA ASN A 58 -0.53 11.33 -2.73
C ASN A 58 0.62 11.50 -3.74
N THR A 59 0.29 11.62 -5.04
CA THR A 59 1.25 11.92 -6.12
C THR A 59 1.04 13.30 -6.74
N ASN A 60 0.48 14.23 -5.96
CA ASN A 60 0.26 15.63 -6.34
C ASN A 60 0.92 16.54 -5.31
N ASP A 61 1.94 17.30 -5.72
CA ASP A 61 2.71 18.17 -4.84
C ASP A 61 1.86 19.25 -4.18
N LYS A 62 0.83 19.80 -4.86
CA LYS A 62 -0.08 20.76 -4.26
C LYS A 62 -0.83 20.18 -3.04
N ILE A 63 -1.27 18.93 -3.16
CA ILE A 63 -1.94 18.22 -2.03
C ILE A 63 -0.92 17.90 -0.94
N LEU A 64 0.28 17.40 -1.28
CA LEU A 64 1.33 17.12 -0.30
C LEU A 64 1.73 18.37 0.50
N THR A 65 1.85 19.51 -0.17
CA THR A 65 2.12 20.79 0.47
C THR A 65 0.96 21.23 1.38
N LEU A 66 -0.29 21.14 0.87
CA LEU A 66 -1.49 21.52 1.63
C LEU A 66 -1.62 20.73 2.94
N ILE A 67 -1.32 19.45 2.93
CA ILE A 67 -1.36 18.59 4.12
C ILE A 67 -0.04 18.60 4.91
N LYS A 68 0.88 19.51 4.62
CA LYS A 68 2.17 19.69 5.32
C LYS A 68 2.98 18.41 5.40
N ARG A 69 3.05 17.64 4.29
CA ARG A 69 3.64 16.30 4.33
C ARG A 69 5.16 16.28 4.50
N GLY A 70 5.86 17.35 4.11
CA GLY A 70 7.30 17.51 4.28
C GLY A 70 8.16 16.77 3.26
N HIS A 71 7.53 16.22 2.21
CA HIS A 71 8.21 15.66 1.03
C HIS A 71 7.37 15.91 -0.23
N ASP A 72 7.99 15.84 -1.38
CA ASP A 72 7.37 15.99 -2.69
C ASP A 72 7.41 14.69 -3.52
N THR A 73 6.92 14.75 -4.75
CA THR A 73 6.91 13.61 -5.68
C THR A 73 8.31 13.21 -6.15
N LYS A 74 9.28 14.12 -6.18
CA LYS A 74 10.68 13.80 -6.50
C LYS A 74 11.29 12.93 -5.42
N GLU A 75 11.04 13.28 -4.14
CA GLU A 75 11.48 12.47 -3.00
C GLU A 75 10.87 11.07 -3.00
N ILE A 76 9.59 10.93 -3.35
CA ILE A 76 8.93 9.63 -3.46
C ILE A 76 9.64 8.76 -4.52
N LYS A 77 9.87 9.31 -5.72
CA LYS A 77 10.55 8.61 -6.81
C LYS A 77 11.99 8.23 -6.44
N ARG A 78 12.75 9.17 -5.86
CA ARG A 78 14.11 8.94 -5.37
C ARG A 78 14.15 7.80 -4.34
N ALA A 79 13.29 7.86 -3.34
CA ALA A 79 13.20 6.85 -2.29
C ALA A 79 12.86 5.47 -2.86
N THR A 80 11.88 5.40 -3.76
CA THR A 80 11.47 4.16 -4.42
C THR A 80 12.63 3.52 -5.20
N LYS A 81 13.34 4.32 -6.02
CA LYS A 81 14.51 3.85 -6.77
C LYS A 81 15.59 3.31 -5.84
N MET A 82 15.90 4.04 -4.77
CA MET A 82 16.90 3.59 -3.80
C MET A 82 16.49 2.26 -3.15
N LEU A 83 15.26 2.15 -2.66
CA LEU A 83 14.79 0.93 -2.00
C LEU A 83 14.80 -0.27 -2.94
N LYS A 84 14.32 -0.12 -4.18
CA LYS A 84 14.35 -1.20 -5.19
C LYS A 84 15.77 -1.62 -5.52
N ASN A 85 16.68 -0.70 -5.72
CA ASN A 85 18.10 -0.99 -6.00
C ASN A 85 18.80 -1.75 -4.85
N TYR A 86 18.33 -1.58 -3.62
CA TYR A 86 18.82 -2.33 -2.46
C TYR A 86 18.01 -3.60 -2.15
N GLY A 87 17.10 -4.00 -3.04
CA GLY A 87 16.37 -5.28 -2.98
C GLY A 87 15.25 -5.32 -1.93
N PHE A 88 14.68 -4.17 -1.55
CA PHE A 88 13.49 -4.15 -0.71
C PHE A 88 12.21 -4.31 -1.54
N LYS A 89 11.22 -4.97 -0.97
CA LYS A 89 9.83 -4.80 -1.41
C LYS A 89 9.31 -3.46 -0.92
N VAL A 90 8.59 -2.74 -1.80
CA VAL A 90 8.09 -1.39 -1.51
C VAL A 90 6.57 -1.42 -1.45
N ASP A 91 6.01 -0.96 -0.32
CA ASP A 91 4.57 -0.84 -0.09
C ASP A 91 4.21 0.64 0.07
N TYR A 92 3.26 1.15 -0.73
CA TYR A 92 2.82 2.55 -0.64
C TYR A 92 1.56 2.68 0.19
N HIS A 93 1.56 3.65 1.10
CA HIS A 93 0.33 4.14 1.71
C HIS A 93 -0.24 5.25 0.84
N LEU A 94 -1.46 5.08 0.33
CA LEU A 94 -2.18 6.05 -0.49
C LEU A 94 -3.44 6.51 0.25
N MET A 95 -3.68 7.81 0.24
CA MET A 95 -4.82 8.40 0.95
C MET A 95 -5.72 9.17 -0.03
N PRO A 96 -6.78 8.56 -0.56
CA PRO A 96 -7.85 9.31 -1.21
C PRO A 96 -8.64 10.13 -0.18
N GLN A 97 -9.42 11.11 -0.66
CA GLN A 97 -10.19 12.06 0.15
C GLN A 97 -9.36 13.05 0.97
N LEU A 98 -8.09 13.28 0.63
CA LEU A 98 -7.32 14.36 1.24
C LEU A 98 -7.90 15.74 0.87
N PRO A 99 -7.66 16.80 1.69
CA PRO A 99 -8.03 18.15 1.33
C PRO A 99 -7.57 18.54 -0.07
N GLY A 100 -8.45 19.16 -0.84
CA GLY A 100 -8.18 19.56 -2.23
C GLY A 100 -8.33 18.44 -3.26
N SER A 101 -8.66 17.19 -2.86
CA SER A 101 -8.89 16.11 -3.81
C SER A 101 -10.36 15.90 -4.14
N THR A 102 -10.60 15.30 -5.31
CA THR A 102 -11.90 14.85 -5.81
C THR A 102 -11.82 13.38 -6.21
N PRO A 103 -12.96 12.67 -6.39
CA PRO A 103 -12.91 11.29 -6.88
C PRO A 103 -12.12 11.10 -8.17
N ALA A 104 -12.19 12.07 -9.08
CA ALA A 104 -11.45 12.04 -10.35
C ALA A 104 -9.96 12.22 -10.17
N THR A 105 -9.55 13.21 -9.35
CA THR A 105 -8.12 13.45 -9.06
C THR A 105 -7.51 12.33 -8.25
N ASP A 106 -8.25 11.73 -7.32
CA ASP A 106 -7.79 10.58 -6.54
C ASP A 106 -7.62 9.34 -7.41
N LEU A 107 -8.56 9.07 -8.33
CA LEU A 107 -8.40 7.98 -9.29
C LEU A 107 -7.14 8.19 -10.15
N LYS A 108 -6.94 9.40 -10.69
CA LYS A 108 -5.75 9.75 -11.48
C LYS A 108 -4.46 9.56 -10.67
N MET A 109 -4.43 10.05 -9.44
CA MET A 109 -3.32 9.90 -8.50
C MET A 109 -2.97 8.43 -8.25
N MET A 110 -3.98 7.62 -7.95
CA MET A 110 -3.79 6.20 -7.63
C MET A 110 -3.35 5.38 -8.85
N LEU A 111 -3.82 5.71 -10.05
CA LEU A 111 -3.40 5.04 -11.27
C LEU A 111 -1.98 5.45 -11.68
N LYS A 112 -1.59 6.69 -11.43
CA LYS A 112 -0.25 7.20 -11.73
C LYS A 112 0.85 6.34 -11.11
N VAL A 113 0.63 5.73 -9.94
CA VAL A 113 1.65 4.87 -9.31
C VAL A 113 1.95 3.58 -10.10
N PHE A 114 1.12 3.23 -11.08
CA PHE A 114 1.34 2.10 -11.98
C PHE A 114 1.74 2.54 -13.39
N ASP A 115 1.19 3.67 -13.85
CA ASP A 115 1.42 4.19 -15.19
C ASP A 115 2.84 4.80 -15.31
N ASP A 116 3.33 5.46 -14.26
CA ASP A 116 4.66 6.08 -14.23
C ASP A 116 5.70 5.07 -13.66
N PRO A 117 6.72 4.68 -14.45
CA PRO A 117 7.71 3.67 -14.04
C PRO A 117 8.57 4.06 -12.83
N ASP A 118 8.66 5.34 -12.50
CA ASP A 118 9.43 5.79 -11.33
C ASP A 118 8.76 5.48 -9.99
N TYR A 119 7.48 5.09 -10.00
CA TYR A 119 6.77 4.64 -8.79
C TYR A 119 6.74 3.12 -8.70
N ARG A 120 5.82 2.47 -9.35
CA ARG A 120 5.58 1.01 -9.45
C ARG A 120 5.90 0.22 -8.17
N PRO A 121 5.14 0.45 -7.08
CA PRO A 121 5.31 -0.29 -5.84
C PRO A 121 4.90 -1.76 -6.00
N ASP A 122 5.46 -2.64 -5.18
CA ASP A 122 5.06 -4.04 -5.11
C ASP A 122 3.71 -4.23 -4.41
N MET A 123 3.42 -3.35 -3.46
CA MET A 123 2.22 -3.41 -2.63
C MET A 123 1.64 -2.01 -2.42
N ILE A 124 0.35 -1.97 -2.07
CA ILE A 124 -0.31 -0.74 -1.66
C ILE A 124 -1.28 -0.98 -0.50
N LYS A 125 -1.38 0.02 0.35
CA LYS A 125 -2.43 0.19 1.35
C LYS A 125 -3.20 1.46 1.02
N ILE A 126 -4.52 1.36 0.97
CA ILE A 126 -5.40 2.49 0.66
C ILE A 126 -6.13 2.85 1.94
N TYR A 127 -5.90 4.06 2.40
CA TYR A 127 -6.47 4.60 3.62
C TYR A 127 -7.28 5.86 3.31
N PRO A 128 -8.59 5.73 2.95
CA PRO A 128 -9.44 6.91 2.77
C PRO A 128 -9.29 7.84 3.98
N CYS A 129 -9.12 9.13 3.71
CA CYS A 129 -8.94 10.11 4.75
C CYS A 129 -10.19 10.18 5.64
N THR A 130 -9.99 10.10 6.95
CA THR A 130 -11.03 10.24 7.95
C THR A 130 -10.68 11.35 8.91
N VAL A 131 -11.69 12.10 9.33
CA VAL A 131 -11.53 13.18 10.31
C VAL A 131 -11.76 12.62 11.71
N VAL A 132 -10.78 12.83 12.58
CA VAL A 132 -10.90 12.48 13.99
C VAL A 132 -10.80 13.74 14.87
N LYS A 133 -11.43 13.73 16.05
CA LYS A 133 -11.34 14.84 17.01
C LYS A 133 -9.87 15.17 17.31
N ASN A 134 -9.62 16.42 17.65
CA ASN A 134 -8.28 16.93 18.00
C ASN A 134 -7.24 16.89 16.87
N SER A 135 -7.68 16.77 15.61
CA SER A 135 -6.82 16.94 14.44
C SER A 135 -7.05 18.31 13.80
N GLU A 136 -6.03 18.90 13.18
CA GLU A 136 -6.17 20.15 12.40
C GLU A 136 -7.28 20.04 11.35
N LEU A 137 -7.44 18.86 10.75
CA LEU A 137 -8.47 18.57 9.76
C LEU A 137 -9.90 18.62 10.34
N TYR A 138 -10.05 18.35 11.63
CA TYR A 138 -11.32 18.51 12.33
C TYR A 138 -11.74 19.99 12.45
N ASP A 139 -10.76 20.87 12.65
CA ASP A 139 -11.03 22.30 12.68
C ASP A 139 -11.38 22.83 11.28
N TRP A 140 -10.74 22.36 10.23
CA TRP A 140 -11.13 22.66 8.86
C TRP A 140 -12.55 22.18 8.54
N LEU A 141 -12.91 20.98 8.99
CA LEU A 141 -14.27 20.47 8.85
C LEU A 141 -15.31 21.39 9.51
N LYS A 142 -15.04 21.84 10.75
CA LYS A 142 -15.94 22.76 11.48
C LYS A 142 -16.10 24.12 10.79
N ARG A 143 -15.02 24.63 10.20
CA ARG A 143 -15.06 25.90 9.44
C ARG A 143 -15.62 25.78 8.03
N GLY A 144 -15.98 24.55 7.59
CA GLY A 144 -16.46 24.28 6.23
C GLY A 144 -15.38 24.31 5.15
N GLU A 145 -14.11 24.39 5.52
CA GLU A 145 -12.94 24.42 4.62
C GLU A 145 -12.60 23.03 4.04
N TYR A 146 -13.11 21.97 4.66
CA TYR A 146 -12.94 20.60 4.22
C TYR A 146 -14.24 19.82 4.26
N LYS A 147 -14.47 19.02 3.21
CA LYS A 147 -15.60 18.11 3.10
C LYS A 147 -15.14 16.83 2.41
N THR A 148 -15.51 15.67 2.95
CA THR A 148 -15.32 14.39 2.27
C THR A 148 -16.35 14.22 1.16
N TYR A 149 -15.98 13.59 0.05
CA TYR A 149 -16.98 13.10 -0.90
C TYR A 149 -17.67 11.83 -0.36
N SER A 150 -18.84 11.52 -0.90
CA SER A 150 -19.70 10.46 -0.37
C SER A 150 -19.08 9.07 -0.48
N ASP A 151 -19.53 8.13 0.37
CA ASP A 151 -19.13 6.72 0.31
C ASP A 151 -19.45 6.10 -1.06
N ARG A 152 -20.53 6.50 -1.71
CA ARG A 152 -20.88 6.04 -3.06
C ARG A 152 -19.84 6.48 -4.08
N GLN A 153 -19.37 7.72 -3.99
CA GLN A 153 -18.30 8.22 -4.86
C GLN A 153 -16.97 7.51 -4.58
N LEU A 154 -16.65 7.26 -3.31
CA LEU A 154 -15.46 6.49 -2.91
C LEU A 154 -15.49 5.06 -3.47
N ILE A 155 -16.61 4.36 -3.30
CA ILE A 155 -16.79 2.99 -3.81
C ILE A 155 -16.65 2.96 -5.33
N ASN A 156 -17.31 3.87 -6.05
CA ASN A 156 -17.24 3.94 -7.51
C ASN A 156 -15.82 4.23 -8.01
N MET A 157 -15.10 5.12 -7.35
CA MET A 157 -13.70 5.43 -7.65
C MET A 157 -12.81 4.20 -7.41
N LEU A 158 -12.97 3.52 -6.26
CA LEU A 158 -12.18 2.35 -5.91
C LEU A 158 -12.47 1.13 -6.80
N LYS A 159 -13.70 0.96 -7.29
CA LYS A 159 -14.02 -0.07 -8.31
C LYS A 159 -13.24 0.17 -9.60
N LYS A 160 -13.27 1.40 -10.13
CA LYS A 160 -12.53 1.79 -11.33
C LYS A 160 -11.01 1.60 -11.16
N PHE A 161 -10.50 1.96 -10.01
CA PHE A 161 -9.09 1.74 -9.66
C PHE A 161 -8.75 0.24 -9.62
N LYS A 162 -9.51 -0.57 -8.85
CA LYS A 162 -9.24 -2.01 -8.68
C LYS A 162 -9.30 -2.80 -9.99
N ALA A 163 -10.15 -2.40 -10.94
CA ALA A 163 -10.22 -3.02 -12.26
C ALA A 163 -8.94 -2.81 -13.10
N ARG A 164 -8.11 -1.82 -12.76
CA ARG A 164 -6.87 -1.46 -13.49
C ARG A 164 -5.58 -1.83 -12.76
N VAL A 165 -5.67 -2.42 -11.56
CA VAL A 165 -4.49 -2.80 -10.78
C VAL A 165 -3.69 -3.89 -11.50
N PRO A 166 -2.38 -3.72 -11.72
CA PRO A 166 -1.52 -4.71 -12.33
C PRO A 166 -1.44 -6.01 -11.51
N ARG A 167 -1.13 -7.12 -12.19
CA ARG A 167 -1.07 -8.45 -11.58
C ARG A 167 0.03 -8.60 -10.53
N TYR A 168 1.13 -7.88 -10.66
CA TYR A 168 2.26 -7.92 -9.74
C TYR A 168 1.99 -7.19 -8.42
N VAL A 169 0.96 -6.33 -8.37
CA VAL A 169 0.65 -5.51 -7.18
C VAL A 169 -0.24 -6.25 -6.20
N ARG A 170 0.09 -6.14 -4.91
CA ARG A 170 -0.78 -6.58 -3.82
C ARG A 170 -1.49 -5.40 -3.18
N ILE A 171 -2.83 -5.38 -3.16
CA ILE A 171 -3.60 -4.46 -2.31
C ILE A 171 -3.73 -5.08 -0.91
N SER A 172 -2.88 -4.65 0.02
CA SER A 172 -2.81 -5.20 1.38
C SER A 172 -4.01 -4.77 2.23
N ARG A 173 -4.36 -3.48 2.21
CA ARG A 173 -5.49 -2.90 2.96
C ARG A 173 -6.28 -1.91 2.12
N LEU A 174 -7.59 -1.74 2.47
CA LEU A 174 -8.49 -0.75 1.87
C LEU A 174 -9.09 0.22 2.88
N ILE A 175 -8.81 0.03 4.16
CA ILE A 175 -9.27 0.91 5.24
C ILE A 175 -8.20 0.97 6.34
N ARG A 176 -8.30 1.97 7.21
CA ARG A 176 -7.65 2.01 8.52
C ARG A 176 -8.57 1.42 9.59
N ASP A 177 -7.97 0.74 10.57
CA ASP A 177 -8.70 0.20 11.71
C ASP A 177 -8.90 1.32 12.76
N ILE A 178 -9.79 2.27 12.46
CA ILE A 178 -10.21 3.33 13.37
C ILE A 178 -11.64 3.01 13.81
N PRO A 179 -11.91 2.91 15.11
CA PRO A 179 -13.27 2.69 15.59
C PRO A 179 -14.22 3.76 15.06
N GLY A 180 -15.38 3.36 14.54
CA GLY A 180 -16.30 4.26 13.83
C GLY A 180 -16.80 5.44 14.67
N HIS A 181 -16.87 5.30 16.01
CA HIS A 181 -17.26 6.37 16.93
C HIS A 181 -16.21 7.49 17.06
N HIS A 182 -14.95 7.24 16.71
CA HIS A 182 -13.92 8.27 16.64
C HIS A 182 -13.97 9.08 15.35
N ILE A 183 -14.61 8.56 14.28
CA ILE A 183 -14.66 9.20 12.97
C ILE A 183 -15.77 10.24 12.93
N GLN A 184 -15.40 11.51 12.77
CA GLN A 184 -16.33 12.64 12.66
C GLN A 184 -16.84 12.82 11.22
N ALA A 185 -15.97 12.60 10.22
CA ALA A 185 -16.32 12.59 8.81
C ALA A 185 -15.42 11.62 8.04
N GLY A 186 -15.89 11.13 6.88
CA GLY A 186 -15.22 10.13 6.08
C GLY A 186 -15.86 8.75 6.22
N ASN A 187 -15.28 7.76 5.55
CA ASN A 187 -15.84 6.42 5.48
C ASN A 187 -15.73 5.69 6.84
N LYS A 188 -16.86 5.14 7.30
CA LYS A 188 -16.97 4.36 8.57
C LYS A 188 -17.11 2.85 8.34
N MET A 189 -17.14 2.40 7.08
CA MET A 189 -17.33 0.98 6.77
C MET A 189 -16.07 0.17 7.10
N THR A 190 -16.19 -0.76 8.04
CA THR A 190 -15.10 -1.69 8.39
C THR A 190 -14.92 -2.80 7.34
N ASN A 191 -15.95 -3.08 6.55
CA ASN A 191 -15.97 -4.11 5.51
C ASN A 191 -15.94 -3.55 4.08
N LEU A 192 -15.34 -2.36 3.87
CA LEU A 192 -15.31 -1.67 2.56
C LEU A 192 -14.78 -2.57 1.43
N ARG A 193 -13.81 -3.44 1.70
CA ARG A 193 -13.28 -4.39 0.70
C ARG A 193 -14.37 -5.33 0.18
N GLN A 194 -15.17 -5.91 1.07
CA GLN A 194 -16.23 -6.84 0.72
C GLN A 194 -17.33 -6.15 -0.07
N VAL A 195 -17.72 -4.94 0.34
CA VAL A 195 -18.70 -4.11 -0.38
C VAL A 195 -18.24 -3.85 -1.81
N ILE A 196 -17.00 -3.39 -1.99
CA ILE A 196 -16.45 -3.13 -3.32
C ILE A 196 -16.39 -4.41 -4.16
N GLN A 197 -15.97 -5.53 -3.59
CA GLN A 197 -15.91 -6.80 -4.31
C GLN A 197 -17.28 -7.28 -4.76
N ALA A 198 -18.31 -7.15 -3.91
CA ALA A 198 -19.67 -7.50 -4.25
C ALA A 198 -20.23 -6.63 -5.39
N GLU A 199 -20.00 -5.32 -5.34
CA GLU A 199 -20.41 -4.41 -6.42
C GLU A 199 -19.66 -4.67 -7.73
N MET A 200 -18.33 -4.88 -7.67
CA MET A 200 -17.56 -5.24 -8.85
C MET A 200 -18.08 -6.53 -9.50
N LYS A 201 -18.44 -7.54 -8.69
CA LYS A 201 -19.00 -8.79 -9.19
C LYS A 201 -20.33 -8.57 -9.91
N LYS A 202 -21.22 -7.72 -9.38
CA LYS A 202 -22.50 -7.36 -10.01
C LYS A 202 -22.31 -6.68 -11.37
N GLU A 203 -21.24 -5.90 -11.52
CA GLU A 203 -20.91 -5.15 -12.73
C GLU A 203 -20.00 -5.94 -13.70
N GLY A 204 -19.69 -7.21 -13.41
CA GLY A 204 -18.79 -8.02 -14.24
C GLY A 204 -17.31 -7.58 -14.17
N LEU A 205 -16.94 -6.69 -13.25
CA LEU A 205 -15.59 -6.19 -13.09
C LEU A 205 -14.73 -7.15 -12.25
N LYS A 206 -13.44 -7.28 -12.62
CA LYS A 206 -12.48 -8.13 -11.90
C LYS A 206 -11.28 -7.30 -11.43
N CYS A 207 -10.77 -7.64 -10.25
CA CYS A 207 -9.51 -7.10 -9.74
C CYS A 207 -8.41 -8.13 -9.92
N ASN A 208 -7.32 -7.75 -10.59
CA ASN A 208 -6.19 -8.65 -10.89
C ASN A 208 -5.07 -8.61 -9.82
N CYS A 209 -5.23 -7.86 -8.73
CA CYS A 209 -4.19 -7.79 -7.70
C CYS A 209 -3.91 -9.18 -7.08
N LEU A 210 -2.70 -9.39 -6.57
CA LEU A 210 -2.27 -10.63 -5.94
C LEU A 210 -3.27 -11.15 -4.90
N ARG A 211 -3.70 -10.28 -3.97
CA ARG A 211 -4.64 -10.68 -2.92
C ARG A 211 -5.97 -11.22 -3.47
N CYS A 212 -6.49 -10.65 -4.57
CA CYS A 212 -7.74 -11.13 -5.17
C CYS A 212 -7.57 -12.45 -5.95
N ARG A 213 -6.33 -12.80 -6.31
CA ARG A 213 -5.98 -14.02 -7.04
C ARG A 213 -5.45 -15.14 -6.13
N GLU A 214 -5.20 -14.87 -4.85
CA GLU A 214 -4.75 -15.87 -3.90
C GLU A 214 -5.76 -17.02 -3.79
N VAL A 215 -5.27 -18.24 -3.86
CA VAL A 215 -6.07 -19.48 -3.80
C VAL A 215 -6.94 -19.51 -2.55
N GLY A 216 -6.40 -19.15 -1.39
CA GLY A 216 -7.13 -19.10 -0.12
C GLY A 216 -8.31 -18.12 -0.08
N HIS A 217 -8.44 -17.20 -1.06
CA HIS A 217 -9.56 -16.27 -1.19
C HIS A 217 -10.55 -16.64 -2.28
N GLN A 218 -10.27 -17.68 -3.07
CA GLN A 218 -11.08 -18.02 -4.24
C GLN A 218 -11.94 -19.28 -4.06
N HIS A 219 -11.63 -20.16 -3.11
CA HIS A 219 -12.22 -21.50 -3.11
C HIS A 219 -12.54 -22.08 -1.73
N THR A 220 -13.64 -22.79 -1.65
CA THR A 220 -13.91 -23.84 -0.67
C THR A 220 -13.01 -25.06 -0.97
N GLU A 221 -12.64 -25.83 0.04
CA GLU A 221 -11.69 -26.95 -0.04
C GLU A 221 -11.93 -27.93 -1.19
N SER A 222 -13.18 -28.20 -1.55
CA SER A 222 -13.57 -29.09 -2.67
C SER A 222 -13.13 -28.62 -4.05
N LYS A 223 -12.86 -27.32 -4.24
CA LYS A 223 -12.41 -26.77 -5.52
C LYS A 223 -10.89 -26.68 -5.66
N VAL A 224 -10.14 -26.77 -4.57
CA VAL A 224 -8.67 -26.70 -4.58
C VAL A 224 -8.07 -27.89 -5.34
N GLN A 225 -8.64 -29.07 -5.18
CA GLN A 225 -8.16 -30.29 -5.83
C GLN A 225 -8.33 -30.28 -7.37
N SER A 226 -9.41 -29.66 -7.89
CA SER A 226 -9.64 -29.51 -9.31
C SER A 226 -8.80 -28.40 -9.97
N LEU A 227 -8.15 -27.54 -9.19
CA LEU A 227 -7.34 -26.43 -9.67
C LEU A 227 -5.88 -26.81 -9.90
N LYS A 228 -5.36 -27.87 -9.29
CA LYS A 228 -3.97 -28.33 -9.48
C LYS A 228 -3.65 -28.55 -10.97
N SER A 229 -4.63 -28.99 -11.76
CA SER A 229 -4.48 -29.18 -13.21
C SER A 229 -4.57 -27.88 -14.05
N LYS A 230 -4.92 -26.74 -13.43
CA LYS A 230 -5.12 -25.45 -14.11
C LYS A 230 -4.12 -24.36 -13.70
N VAL A 231 -3.17 -24.69 -12.83
CA VAL A 231 -2.13 -23.76 -12.41
C VAL A 231 -1.22 -23.48 -13.61
N ARG A 232 -1.07 -22.20 -13.96
CA ARG A 232 -0.19 -21.74 -15.04
C ARG A 232 0.85 -20.79 -14.49
N LEU A 233 2.07 -20.91 -15.03
CA LEU A 233 3.13 -19.95 -14.76
C LEU A 233 2.85 -18.66 -15.53
N PHE A 234 2.96 -17.52 -14.82
CA PHE A 234 2.90 -16.19 -15.39
C PHE A 234 4.19 -15.45 -15.10
N VAL A 235 4.70 -14.75 -16.09
CA VAL A 235 5.86 -13.87 -15.97
C VAL A 235 5.43 -12.49 -16.45
N ASP A 236 5.23 -11.58 -15.51
CA ASP A 236 4.90 -10.18 -15.81
C ASP A 236 6.23 -9.39 -15.83
N LYS A 237 6.63 -8.91 -17.02
CA LYS A 237 7.81 -8.08 -17.22
C LYS A 237 7.40 -6.62 -17.29
N TYR A 238 8.05 -5.74 -16.50
CA TYR A 238 7.77 -4.32 -16.49
C TYR A 238 8.98 -3.49 -16.06
N GLU A 239 9.05 -2.25 -16.56
CA GLU A 239 10.07 -1.28 -16.14
C GLU A 239 9.69 -0.65 -14.81
N ALA A 240 10.66 -0.53 -13.88
CA ALA A 240 10.46 0.12 -12.58
C ALA A 240 11.75 0.80 -12.10
N SER A 241 11.68 2.10 -11.84
CA SER A 241 12.77 2.91 -11.28
C SER A 241 14.10 2.82 -12.05
N GLY A 242 14.02 2.67 -13.38
CA GLY A 242 15.18 2.57 -14.29
C GLY A 242 15.77 1.17 -14.40
N GLY A 243 15.06 0.15 -13.92
CA GLY A 243 15.40 -1.26 -14.11
C GLY A 243 14.22 -2.06 -14.63
N THR A 244 14.47 -3.28 -15.12
CA THR A 244 13.43 -4.21 -15.51
C THR A 244 13.13 -5.18 -14.39
N GLU A 245 11.87 -5.30 -14.02
CA GLU A 245 11.41 -6.27 -13.04
C GLU A 245 10.67 -7.44 -13.72
N TYR A 246 10.86 -8.63 -13.17
CA TYR A 246 10.16 -9.84 -13.55
C TYR A 246 9.37 -10.35 -12.37
N PHE A 247 8.05 -10.30 -12.46
CA PHE A 247 7.17 -10.86 -11.44
C PHE A 247 6.67 -12.23 -11.87
N ILE A 248 7.15 -13.27 -11.19
CA ILE A 248 6.82 -14.66 -11.47
C ILE A 248 5.72 -15.11 -10.51
N SER A 249 4.62 -15.64 -11.04
CA SER A 249 3.49 -16.14 -10.24
C SER A 249 2.77 -17.31 -10.89
N PHE A 250 2.06 -18.08 -10.08
CA PHE A 250 1.18 -19.15 -10.53
C PHE A 250 -0.29 -18.78 -10.40
#